data_75ade8599691a606c2fda36937e49859
#
_entry.id   75ade8599691a606c2fda36937e49859
#
_cell.length_a   1.000
_cell.length_b   1.000
_cell.length_c   1.000
_cell.angle_alpha   90.00
_cell.angle_beta   90.00
_cell.angle_gamma   90.00
#
_symmetry.space_group_name_H-M   'P 1'
#
loop_
_entity.id
_entity.type
_entity.pdbx_description
1 polymer ?
#
loop_
_entity_poly.entity_id
_entity_poly.type
_entity_poly.pdbx_seq_one_letter_code
_entity_poly.pdbx_strand_id
1 'polypeptide(L)'
;MMMIAQTRSFGAAVALAAGMSLASISSVTPAQAQSTSEAQAAASLSVVMEFLSNTGPDKVEAAAERLVAPDATYVSLNFDNPELKKILPWTGTNKGPKAYSSVFMQVGSYWKIEDFTITDKIAAGEDVAIFGKFTYRSVAVGDVFTSPFAILAKVRDGKMTYFQFMEDTYASSSSFRQSGSWTVKTTKAKPSFSVGVE
;
A
#
# COMPACT_ATOMS: atom_id res chain seq x y z
N MET A 1 -44.68 86.56 23.18
CA MET A 1 -44.10 86.94 24.47
C MET A 1 -43.31 85.75 24.98
N MET A 2 -42.07 86.01 25.25
CA MET A 2 -41.11 85.28 26.09
C MET A 2 -40.57 83.97 25.51
N MET A 3 -39.33 84.01 25.11
CA MET A 3 -38.01 83.87 25.76
C MET A 3 -37.57 82.45 25.85
N ILE A 4 -36.60 82.11 25.04
CA ILE A 4 -35.19 81.80 25.30
C ILE A 4 -34.96 80.67 26.30
N ALA A 5 -34.30 79.60 25.85
CA ALA A 5 -33.04 79.14 26.46
C ALA A 5 -32.33 78.12 25.54
N GLN A 6 -31.12 78.49 25.14
CA GLN A 6 -30.13 77.53 24.56
C GLN A 6 -29.49 76.77 25.69
N THR A 7 -29.30 75.46 25.47
CA THR A 7 -28.28 74.71 26.20
C THR A 7 -27.43 73.88 25.21
N ARG A 8 -26.17 74.24 25.21
CA ARG A 8 -25.11 73.49 24.50
C ARG A 8 -24.87 72.19 25.23
N SER A 9 -24.80 71.11 24.49
CA SER A 9 -24.25 69.82 24.99
C SER A 9 -23.15 69.39 24.10
N PHE A 10 -22.00 69.05 24.70
CA PHE A 10 -20.75 68.67 24.14
C PHE A 10 -20.90 67.25 23.52
N GLY A 11 -20.53 67.11 22.26
CA GLY A 11 -20.40 65.81 21.61
C GLY A 11 -19.06 65.12 21.95
N ALA A 12 -19.13 63.97 22.51
CA ALA A 12 -17.97 63.06 22.64
C ALA A 12 -17.84 62.26 21.36
N ALA A 13 -16.77 62.46 20.60
CA ALA A 13 -16.41 61.65 19.47
C ALA A 13 -15.79 60.36 19.99
N VAL A 14 -16.47 59.23 19.78
CA VAL A 14 -15.91 57.88 19.96
C VAL A 14 -15.22 57.48 18.66
N ALA A 15 -13.91 57.48 18.67
CA ALA A 15 -13.11 56.94 17.58
C ALA A 15 -13.14 55.39 17.64
N LEU A 16 -13.85 54.75 16.72
CA LEU A 16 -13.82 53.31 16.51
C LEU A 16 -12.55 52.98 15.73
N ALA A 17 -11.52 52.49 16.43
CA ALA A 17 -10.34 51.89 15.79
C ALA A 17 -10.72 50.52 15.25
N ALA A 18 -10.97 50.41 13.94
CA ALA A 18 -11.10 49.13 13.24
C ALA A 18 -9.71 48.48 13.11
N GLY A 19 -9.42 47.54 14.00
CA GLY A 19 -8.25 46.72 13.90
C GLY A 19 -8.38 45.75 12.69
N MET A 20 -7.76 46.09 11.57
CA MET A 20 -7.56 45.18 10.46
C MET A 20 -6.49 44.18 10.88
N SER A 21 -6.91 42.97 11.28
CA SER A 21 -6.03 41.82 11.40
C SER A 21 -5.64 41.39 9.98
N LEU A 22 -4.45 41.73 9.54
CA LEU A 22 -3.84 41.17 8.32
C LEU A 22 -3.54 39.68 8.58
N ALA A 23 -4.42 38.81 8.12
CA ALA A 23 -4.13 37.42 8.03
C ALA A 23 -3.00 37.22 7.00
N SER A 24 -1.80 36.90 7.46
CA SER A 24 -0.66 36.60 6.61
C SER A 24 -0.95 35.29 5.90
N ILE A 25 -1.41 35.35 4.66
CA ILE A 25 -1.50 34.17 3.77
C ILE A 25 -0.06 33.87 3.36
N SER A 26 0.54 32.87 4.02
CA SER A 26 1.84 32.34 3.62
C SER A 26 1.67 31.61 2.29
N SER A 27 2.02 32.27 1.20
CA SER A 27 2.05 31.66 -0.12
C SER A 27 3.25 30.69 -0.20
N VAL A 28 2.96 29.38 -0.22
CA VAL A 28 3.97 28.37 -0.48
C VAL A 28 4.43 28.51 -1.94
N THR A 29 5.73 28.70 -2.16
CA THR A 29 6.28 28.78 -3.51
C THR A 29 6.28 27.41 -4.19
N PRO A 30 6.18 27.34 -5.54
CA PRO A 30 6.21 26.05 -6.26
C PRO A 30 7.45 25.20 -5.93
N ALA A 31 8.61 25.79 -5.74
CA ALA A 31 9.84 25.07 -5.36
C ALA A 31 9.76 24.43 -3.95
N GLN A 32 9.08 25.08 -2.99
CA GLN A 32 8.87 24.52 -1.65
C GLN A 32 7.85 23.38 -1.68
N ALA A 33 6.81 23.47 -2.49
CA ALA A 33 5.82 22.43 -2.66
C ALA A 33 6.46 21.17 -3.32
N GLN A 34 7.35 21.34 -4.27
CA GLN A 34 8.06 20.24 -4.93
C GLN A 34 9.03 19.56 -3.97
N SER A 35 9.82 20.30 -3.19
CA SER A 35 10.76 19.72 -2.23
C SER A 35 10.05 18.96 -1.10
N THR A 36 8.88 19.41 -0.65
CA THR A 36 8.04 18.69 0.32
C THR A 36 7.47 17.41 -0.26
N SER A 37 7.05 17.40 -1.52
CA SER A 37 6.57 16.20 -2.21
C SER A 37 7.65 15.14 -2.41
N GLU A 38 8.87 15.54 -2.76
CA GLU A 38 10.02 14.64 -2.90
C GLU A 38 10.44 14.05 -1.55
N ALA A 39 10.49 14.86 -0.51
CA ALA A 39 10.78 14.39 0.85
C ALA A 39 9.73 13.39 1.35
N GLN A 40 8.45 13.64 1.09
CA GLN A 40 7.37 12.71 1.41
C GLN A 40 7.52 11.38 0.65
N ALA A 41 7.81 11.44 -0.65
CA ALA A 41 8.02 10.24 -1.47
C ALA A 41 9.20 9.40 -0.95
N ALA A 42 10.31 10.03 -0.59
CA ALA A 42 11.47 9.35 -0.01
C ALA A 42 11.14 8.71 1.34
N ALA A 43 10.38 9.40 2.21
CA ALA A 43 9.94 8.87 3.49
C ALA A 43 8.99 7.67 3.30
N SER A 44 8.04 7.76 2.37
CA SER A 44 7.11 6.66 2.05
C SER A 44 7.87 5.43 1.54
N LEU A 45 8.81 5.61 0.64
CA LEU A 45 9.66 4.54 0.13
C LEU A 45 10.46 3.89 1.27
N SER A 46 11.03 4.69 2.17
CA SER A 46 11.80 4.17 3.31
C SER A 46 10.96 3.24 4.20
N VAL A 47 9.73 3.61 4.54
CA VAL A 47 8.81 2.79 5.33
C VAL A 47 8.55 1.43 4.67
N VAL A 48 8.25 1.42 3.37
CA VAL A 48 7.97 0.18 2.63
C VAL A 48 9.21 -0.70 2.54
N MET A 49 10.38 -0.12 2.25
CA MET A 49 11.64 -0.86 2.16
C MET A 49 12.07 -1.41 3.51
N GLU A 50 11.85 -0.66 4.59
CA GLU A 50 12.11 -1.13 5.95
C GLU A 50 11.23 -2.33 6.29
N PHE A 51 9.95 -2.30 5.96
CA PHE A 51 9.06 -3.44 6.14
C PHE A 51 9.54 -4.66 5.34
N LEU A 52 9.81 -4.50 4.04
CA LEU A 52 10.26 -5.59 3.17
C LEU A 52 11.60 -6.22 3.65
N SER A 53 12.47 -5.44 4.26
CA SER A 53 13.74 -5.93 4.83
C SER A 53 13.55 -6.71 6.14
N ASN A 54 12.35 -6.71 6.72
CA ASN A 54 12.02 -7.35 7.99
C ASN A 54 10.86 -8.35 7.88
N THR A 55 10.72 -9.01 6.75
CA THR A 55 9.65 -10.01 6.50
C THR A 55 10.01 -11.43 6.98
N GLY A 56 11.20 -11.62 7.53
CA GLY A 56 11.59 -12.89 8.16
C GLY A 56 10.72 -13.24 9.37
N PRO A 57 10.54 -14.54 9.68
CA PRO A 57 9.59 -15.01 10.69
C PRO A 57 9.89 -14.50 12.10
N ASP A 58 11.14 -14.18 12.40
CA ASP A 58 11.60 -13.60 13.67
C ASP A 58 11.42 -12.09 13.81
N LYS A 59 11.08 -11.39 12.72
CA LYS A 59 11.05 -9.91 12.65
C LYS A 59 9.71 -9.35 12.17
N VAL A 60 8.97 -10.10 11.36
CA VAL A 60 7.82 -9.57 10.62
C VAL A 60 6.70 -9.07 11.52
N GLU A 61 6.48 -9.70 12.67
CA GLU A 61 5.43 -9.27 13.61
C GLU A 61 5.74 -7.88 14.20
N ALA A 62 6.95 -7.70 14.73
CA ALA A 62 7.40 -6.41 15.27
C ALA A 62 7.47 -5.32 14.19
N ALA A 63 7.88 -5.67 12.96
CA ALA A 63 7.89 -4.74 11.85
C ALA A 63 6.46 -4.32 11.45
N ALA A 64 5.52 -5.25 11.40
CA ALA A 64 4.12 -4.97 11.09
C ALA A 64 3.47 -4.06 12.15
N GLU A 65 3.65 -4.32 13.44
CA GLU A 65 3.13 -3.48 14.51
C GLU A 65 3.64 -2.05 14.44
N ARG A 66 4.90 -1.87 14.09
CA ARG A 66 5.54 -0.56 14.01
C ARG A 66 5.20 0.20 12.74
N LEU A 67 5.18 -0.46 11.58
CA LEU A 67 5.14 0.16 10.26
C LEU A 67 3.78 0.10 9.57
N VAL A 68 2.79 -0.62 10.12
CA VAL A 68 1.47 -0.79 9.53
C VAL A 68 0.40 -0.09 10.38
N ALA A 69 -0.52 0.62 9.74
CA ALA A 69 -1.63 1.25 10.43
C ALA A 69 -2.64 0.19 10.95
N PRO A 70 -3.36 0.46 12.06
CA PRO A 70 -4.28 -0.51 12.64
C PRO A 70 -5.39 -0.99 11.70
N ASP A 71 -5.83 -0.13 10.79
CA ASP A 71 -6.89 -0.38 9.81
C ASP A 71 -6.37 -0.63 8.39
N ALA A 72 -5.06 -0.75 8.22
CA ALA A 72 -4.41 -0.95 6.93
C ALA A 72 -4.99 -2.16 6.19
N THR A 73 -5.14 -2.02 4.89
CA THR A 73 -5.60 -3.09 4.01
C THR A 73 -4.41 -3.79 3.35
N TYR A 74 -4.37 -5.11 3.42
CA TYR A 74 -3.47 -5.95 2.63
C TYR A 74 -4.26 -6.75 1.60
N VAL A 75 -3.95 -6.58 0.33
CA VAL A 75 -4.46 -7.40 -0.77
C VAL A 75 -3.33 -8.34 -1.23
N SER A 76 -3.51 -9.63 -0.98
CA SER A 76 -2.57 -10.65 -1.42
C SER A 76 -3.09 -11.32 -2.68
N LEU A 77 -2.42 -11.11 -3.80
CA LEU A 77 -2.62 -11.61 -5.15
C LEU A 77 -3.95 -11.21 -5.82
N ASN A 78 -5.05 -11.23 -5.10
CA ASN A 78 -6.38 -10.83 -5.58
C ASN A 78 -7.25 -10.33 -4.43
N PHE A 79 -8.41 -9.74 -4.75
CA PHE A 79 -9.35 -9.24 -3.74
C PHE A 79 -10.12 -10.37 -3.04
N ASP A 80 -10.60 -11.33 -3.82
CA ASP A 80 -11.29 -12.53 -3.35
C ASP A 80 -11.29 -13.60 -4.45
N ASN A 81 -10.77 -14.79 -4.15
CA ASN A 81 -10.81 -15.97 -5.01
C ASN A 81 -10.83 -17.24 -4.15
N PRO A 82 -12.03 -17.78 -3.85
CA PRO A 82 -12.17 -18.95 -2.98
C PRO A 82 -11.44 -20.20 -3.47
N GLU A 83 -11.32 -20.39 -4.79
CA GLU A 83 -10.61 -21.55 -5.34
C GLU A 83 -9.09 -21.40 -5.19
N LEU A 84 -8.55 -20.22 -5.45
CA LEU A 84 -7.14 -19.96 -5.21
C LEU A 84 -6.79 -20.09 -3.72
N LYS A 85 -7.68 -19.64 -2.84
CA LYS A 85 -7.49 -19.71 -1.39
C LYS A 85 -7.38 -21.13 -0.83
N LYS A 86 -7.86 -22.14 -1.55
CA LYS A 86 -7.66 -23.54 -1.19
C LYS A 86 -6.20 -23.98 -1.39
N ILE A 87 -5.49 -23.35 -2.33
CA ILE A 87 -4.07 -23.63 -2.65
C ILE A 87 -3.16 -22.67 -1.88
N LEU A 88 -3.48 -21.38 -1.90
CA LEU A 88 -2.72 -20.29 -1.30
C LEU A 88 -3.59 -19.61 -0.22
N PRO A 89 -3.65 -20.14 1.00
CA PRO A 89 -4.66 -19.73 1.99
C PRO A 89 -4.54 -18.30 2.50
N TRP A 90 -3.41 -17.65 2.31
CA TRP A 90 -3.18 -16.25 2.67
C TRP A 90 -3.71 -15.23 1.65
N THR A 91 -4.22 -15.69 0.49
CA THR A 91 -4.70 -14.80 -0.58
C THR A 91 -6.01 -14.08 -0.21
N GLY A 92 -6.26 -12.97 -0.90
CA GLY A 92 -7.45 -12.16 -0.68
C GLY A 92 -7.17 -10.88 0.11
N THR A 93 -8.26 -10.22 0.55
CA THR A 93 -8.18 -8.97 1.29
C THR A 93 -8.18 -9.23 2.79
N ASN A 94 -7.17 -8.68 3.46
CA ASN A 94 -6.94 -8.81 4.90
C ASN A 94 -6.73 -7.42 5.53
N LYS A 95 -6.83 -7.29 6.87
CA LYS A 95 -6.71 -5.99 7.55
C LYS A 95 -5.83 -6.05 8.78
N GLY A 96 -5.12 -4.94 8.99
CA GLY A 96 -4.34 -4.63 10.18
C GLY A 96 -2.97 -5.32 10.25
N PRO A 97 -2.11 -4.93 11.19
CA PRO A 97 -0.72 -5.40 11.30
C PRO A 97 -0.60 -6.93 11.38
N LYS A 98 -1.49 -7.59 12.13
CA LYS A 98 -1.51 -9.04 12.27
C LYS A 98 -1.75 -9.77 10.95
N ALA A 99 -2.54 -9.18 10.04
CA ALA A 99 -2.76 -9.76 8.73
C ALA A 99 -1.48 -9.72 7.89
N TYR A 100 -0.74 -8.61 7.94
CA TYR A 100 0.55 -8.49 7.25
C TYR A 100 1.54 -9.56 7.74
N SER A 101 1.79 -9.65 9.04
CA SER A 101 2.71 -10.64 9.58
C SER A 101 2.28 -12.08 9.27
N SER A 102 0.99 -12.40 9.41
CA SER A 102 0.45 -13.73 9.13
C SER A 102 0.64 -14.17 7.68
N VAL A 103 0.46 -13.27 6.70
CA VAL A 103 0.68 -13.57 5.29
C VAL A 103 2.13 -13.97 5.04
N PHE A 104 3.10 -13.17 5.51
CA PHE A 104 4.53 -13.48 5.29
C PHE A 104 4.97 -14.75 6.01
N MET A 105 4.47 -15.02 7.22
CA MET A 105 4.75 -16.27 7.92
C MET A 105 4.20 -17.49 7.17
N GLN A 106 2.98 -17.40 6.63
CA GLN A 106 2.39 -18.47 5.83
C GLN A 106 3.19 -18.69 4.53
N VAL A 107 3.51 -17.63 3.80
CA VAL A 107 4.36 -17.71 2.60
C VAL A 107 5.66 -18.46 2.90
N GLY A 108 6.35 -18.10 3.98
CA GLY A 108 7.60 -18.76 4.39
C GLY A 108 7.44 -20.20 4.86
N SER A 109 6.24 -20.63 5.27
CA SER A 109 5.96 -22.05 5.61
C SER A 109 5.63 -22.93 4.39
N TYR A 110 5.11 -22.34 3.32
CA TYR A 110 4.75 -23.04 2.09
C TYR A 110 5.88 -23.07 1.07
N TRP A 111 6.72 -22.03 1.04
CA TRP A 111 7.82 -21.89 0.10
C TRP A 111 9.15 -21.58 0.77
N LYS A 112 10.20 -22.17 0.25
CA LYS A 112 11.58 -21.76 0.51
C LYS A 112 11.97 -20.69 -0.51
N ILE A 113 12.42 -19.53 -0.03
CA ILE A 113 12.92 -18.45 -0.87
C ILE A 113 14.31 -18.84 -1.39
N GLU A 114 14.49 -18.84 -2.72
CA GLU A 114 15.78 -19.08 -3.38
C GLU A 114 16.37 -17.78 -3.92
N ASP A 115 15.53 -16.87 -4.44
CA ASP A 115 15.92 -15.52 -4.87
C ASP A 115 14.77 -14.55 -4.66
N PHE A 116 15.09 -13.29 -4.35
CA PHE A 116 14.14 -12.19 -4.31
C PHE A 116 14.89 -10.91 -4.72
N THR A 117 14.66 -10.46 -5.94
CA THR A 117 15.34 -9.32 -6.54
C THR A 117 14.36 -8.19 -6.83
N ILE A 118 14.60 -7.01 -6.26
CA ILE A 118 13.91 -5.76 -6.61
C ILE A 118 14.64 -5.13 -7.79
N THR A 119 13.91 -4.83 -8.88
CA THR A 119 14.46 -4.18 -10.08
C THR A 119 14.21 -2.68 -10.09
N ASP A 120 13.01 -2.25 -9.67
CA ASP A 120 12.59 -0.86 -9.76
C ASP A 120 11.80 -0.44 -8.52
N LYS A 121 11.97 0.84 -8.15
CA LYS A 121 11.29 1.50 -7.04
C LYS A 121 10.84 2.88 -7.50
N ILE A 122 9.55 3.17 -7.40
CA ILE A 122 8.94 4.44 -7.77
C ILE A 122 8.15 4.94 -6.58
N ALA A 123 8.31 6.19 -6.21
CA ALA A 123 7.53 6.81 -5.14
C ALA A 123 7.06 8.20 -5.55
N ALA A 124 5.82 8.54 -5.20
CA ALA A 124 5.21 9.85 -5.42
C ALA A 124 4.28 10.19 -4.25
N GLY A 125 4.69 11.13 -3.40
CA GLY A 125 3.95 11.46 -2.19
C GLY A 125 3.77 10.23 -1.27
N GLU A 126 2.52 9.84 -1.05
CA GLU A 126 2.16 8.67 -0.23
C GLU A 126 2.26 7.33 -0.98
N ASP A 127 2.33 7.34 -2.31
CA ASP A 127 2.27 6.14 -3.15
C ASP A 127 3.67 5.59 -3.43
N VAL A 128 3.81 4.26 -3.30
CA VAL A 128 5.05 3.52 -3.58
C VAL A 128 4.73 2.34 -4.46
N ALA A 129 5.43 2.22 -5.58
CA ALA A 129 5.39 1.05 -6.45
C ALA A 129 6.78 0.39 -6.48
N ILE A 130 6.81 -0.94 -6.32
CA ILE A 130 8.04 -1.75 -6.35
C ILE A 130 7.82 -2.88 -7.33
N PHE A 131 8.81 -3.12 -8.16
CA PHE A 131 8.81 -4.20 -9.15
C PHE A 131 10.03 -5.09 -8.94
N GLY A 132 9.89 -6.36 -9.32
CA GLY A 132 10.98 -7.30 -9.22
C GLY A 132 10.60 -8.69 -9.70
N LYS A 133 11.41 -9.64 -9.30
CA LYS A 133 11.19 -11.07 -9.52
C LYS A 133 11.61 -11.86 -8.30
N PHE A 134 11.06 -13.03 -8.14
CA PHE A 134 11.48 -13.98 -7.13
C PHE A 134 11.49 -15.41 -7.68
N THR A 135 12.28 -16.27 -7.05
CA THR A 135 12.32 -17.71 -7.31
C THR A 135 12.10 -18.43 -5.99
N TYR A 136 11.05 -19.23 -5.93
CA TYR A 136 10.67 -19.96 -4.74
C TYR A 136 10.56 -21.45 -5.06
N ARG A 137 10.80 -22.27 -4.02
CA ARG A 137 10.62 -23.74 -4.07
C ARG A 137 9.50 -24.14 -3.13
N SER A 138 8.52 -24.89 -3.62
CA SER A 138 7.45 -25.42 -2.78
C SER A 138 8.02 -26.44 -1.77
N VAL A 139 7.67 -26.28 -0.51
CA VAL A 139 8.13 -27.18 0.57
C VAL A 139 7.51 -28.56 0.44
N ALA A 140 6.26 -28.65 0.04
CA ALA A 140 5.50 -29.89 -0.02
C ALA A 140 5.84 -30.75 -1.24
N VAL A 141 6.09 -30.14 -2.41
CA VAL A 141 6.25 -30.84 -3.69
C VAL A 141 7.70 -30.78 -4.20
N GLY A 142 8.41 -29.70 -3.88
CA GLY A 142 9.78 -29.47 -4.33
C GLY A 142 9.89 -28.69 -5.65
N ASP A 143 8.78 -28.37 -6.28
CA ASP A 143 8.75 -27.62 -7.55
C ASP A 143 9.24 -26.21 -7.36
N VAL A 144 10.04 -25.75 -8.33
CA VAL A 144 10.60 -24.40 -8.38
C VAL A 144 9.83 -23.58 -9.39
N PHE A 145 9.51 -22.35 -9.05
CA PHE A 145 8.95 -21.39 -9.98
C PHE A 145 9.60 -20.02 -9.83
N THR A 146 9.61 -19.26 -10.91
CA THR A 146 10.02 -17.86 -10.93
C THR A 146 8.84 -17.00 -11.35
N SER A 147 8.60 -15.91 -10.66
CA SER A 147 7.53 -14.98 -10.95
C SER A 147 8.04 -13.55 -10.95
N PRO A 148 7.60 -12.69 -11.88
CA PRO A 148 7.65 -11.26 -11.65
C PRO A 148 6.71 -10.89 -10.51
N PHE A 149 7.00 -9.78 -9.83
CA PHE A 149 6.06 -9.21 -8.88
C PHE A 149 5.93 -7.70 -9.03
N ALA A 150 4.81 -7.20 -8.58
CA ALA A 150 4.57 -5.78 -8.36
C ALA A 150 3.94 -5.56 -6.99
N ILE A 151 4.38 -4.51 -6.31
CA ILE A 151 3.79 -4.05 -5.06
C ILE A 151 3.26 -2.64 -5.29
N LEU A 152 2.03 -2.38 -4.84
CA LEU A 152 1.51 -1.04 -4.62
C LEU A 152 1.33 -0.87 -3.10
N ALA A 153 1.99 0.14 -2.53
CA ALA A 153 1.80 0.51 -1.14
C ALA A 153 1.41 1.98 -1.01
N LYS A 154 0.67 2.31 0.06
CA LYS A 154 0.37 3.69 0.44
C LYS A 154 0.83 3.90 1.87
N VAL A 155 1.51 5.04 2.09
CA VAL A 155 2.07 5.40 3.39
C VAL A 155 1.53 6.76 3.82
N ARG A 156 0.97 6.81 5.02
CA ARG A 156 0.50 8.04 5.64
C ARG A 156 0.97 8.09 7.09
N ASP A 157 1.45 9.25 7.53
CA ASP A 157 1.93 9.47 8.90
C ASP A 157 2.97 8.43 9.35
N GLY A 158 3.89 8.04 8.44
CA GLY A 158 4.95 7.07 8.70
C GLY A 158 4.50 5.61 8.82
N LYS A 159 3.26 5.28 8.44
CA LYS A 159 2.73 3.92 8.45
C LYS A 159 2.09 3.54 7.12
N MET A 160 2.24 2.28 6.72
CA MET A 160 1.50 1.73 5.58
C MET A 160 0.01 1.64 5.92
N THR A 161 -0.82 2.19 5.04
CA THR A 161 -2.30 2.12 5.11
C THR A 161 -2.87 1.16 4.08
N TYR A 162 -2.09 0.85 3.05
CA TYR A 162 -2.44 -0.09 2.00
C TYR A 162 -1.19 -0.82 1.51
N PHE A 163 -1.34 -2.09 1.19
CA PHE A 163 -0.31 -2.90 0.56
C PHE A 163 -0.97 -3.94 -0.34
N GLN A 164 -0.60 -3.98 -1.61
CA GLN A 164 -1.04 -4.99 -2.56
C GLN A 164 0.16 -5.65 -3.19
N PHE A 165 0.24 -6.98 -3.08
CA PHE A 165 1.26 -7.80 -3.73
C PHE A 165 0.62 -8.54 -4.91
N MET A 166 1.23 -8.45 -6.08
CA MET A 166 0.80 -9.08 -7.32
C MET A 166 1.94 -9.93 -7.89
N GLU A 167 1.60 -11.11 -8.38
CA GLU A 167 2.56 -12.06 -8.97
C GLU A 167 1.90 -12.90 -10.07
N ASP A 168 2.66 -13.74 -10.75
CA ASP A 168 2.12 -14.80 -11.62
C ASP A 168 1.45 -15.89 -10.78
N THR A 169 0.16 -15.70 -10.53
CA THR A 169 -0.66 -16.58 -9.70
C THR A 169 -0.78 -18.00 -10.32
N TYR A 170 -0.65 -18.12 -11.65
CA TYR A 170 -0.64 -19.44 -12.29
C TYR A 170 0.64 -20.20 -11.96
N ALA A 171 1.79 -19.56 -12.04
CA ALA A 171 3.07 -20.17 -11.70
C ALA A 171 3.13 -20.55 -10.21
N SER A 172 2.73 -19.64 -9.31
CA SER A 172 2.75 -19.89 -7.87
C SER A 172 1.81 -21.01 -7.44
N SER A 173 0.56 -21.03 -7.94
CA SER A 173 -0.37 -22.10 -7.62
C SER A 173 0.04 -23.45 -8.24
N SER A 174 0.66 -23.42 -9.43
CA SER A 174 1.15 -24.64 -10.10
C SER A 174 2.32 -25.30 -9.35
N SER A 175 3.08 -24.55 -8.52
CA SER A 175 4.17 -25.11 -7.74
C SER A 175 3.75 -26.15 -6.67
N PHE A 176 2.43 -26.25 -6.42
CA PHE A 176 1.84 -27.27 -5.55
C PHE A 176 1.13 -28.39 -6.30
N ARG A 177 1.19 -28.37 -7.64
CA ARG A 177 0.44 -29.31 -8.46
C ARG A 177 1.20 -30.61 -8.61
N GLN A 178 0.58 -31.73 -8.29
CA GLN A 178 1.15 -33.07 -8.46
C GLN A 178 0.69 -33.76 -9.77
N SER A 179 -0.57 -33.51 -10.16
CA SER A 179 -1.14 -34.20 -11.35
C SER A 179 -2.42 -33.46 -11.81
N GLY A 180 -2.99 -33.97 -12.92
CA GLY A 180 -4.26 -33.54 -13.45
C GLY A 180 -4.12 -32.53 -14.59
N SER A 181 -5.16 -32.43 -15.40
CA SER A 181 -5.24 -31.49 -16.53
C SER A 181 -6.55 -30.74 -16.57
N TRP A 182 -6.52 -29.58 -17.22
CA TRP A 182 -7.71 -28.78 -17.51
C TRP A 182 -8.08 -28.92 -18.97
N THR A 183 -9.35 -29.12 -19.27
CA THR A 183 -9.86 -28.94 -20.63
C THR A 183 -10.17 -27.48 -20.83
N VAL A 184 -9.47 -26.85 -21.76
CA VAL A 184 -9.54 -25.41 -22.02
C VAL A 184 -10.08 -25.16 -23.41
N LYS A 185 -10.94 -24.13 -23.56
CA LYS A 185 -11.43 -23.61 -24.84
C LYS A 185 -11.21 -22.09 -24.87
N THR A 186 -10.19 -21.65 -25.59
CA THR A 186 -9.79 -20.25 -25.64
C THR A 186 -10.58 -19.41 -26.65
N THR A 187 -11.07 -20.03 -27.73
CA THR A 187 -11.89 -19.35 -28.76
C THR A 187 -13.00 -20.25 -29.27
N LYS A 188 -14.07 -19.68 -29.82
CA LYS A 188 -15.16 -20.44 -30.45
C LYS A 188 -14.68 -21.24 -31.66
N ALA A 189 -13.71 -20.72 -32.41
CA ALA A 189 -13.23 -21.29 -33.67
C ALA A 189 -12.26 -22.46 -33.50
N LYS A 190 -11.58 -22.60 -32.36
CA LYS A 190 -10.61 -23.67 -32.12
C LYS A 190 -11.20 -24.81 -31.28
N PRO A 191 -10.77 -26.04 -31.46
CA PRO A 191 -11.15 -27.15 -30.56
C PRO A 191 -10.65 -26.89 -29.13
N SER A 192 -11.23 -27.61 -28.18
CA SER A 192 -10.71 -27.65 -26.81
C SER A 192 -9.39 -28.45 -26.80
N PHE A 193 -8.53 -28.11 -25.82
CA PHE A 193 -7.25 -28.79 -25.61
C PHE A 193 -6.97 -28.95 -24.11
N SER A 194 -6.08 -29.85 -23.75
CA SER A 194 -5.68 -30.05 -22.35
C SER A 194 -4.44 -29.25 -22.00
N VAL A 195 -4.43 -28.70 -20.79
CA VAL A 195 -3.28 -28.02 -20.16
C VAL A 195 -3.03 -28.67 -18.82
N GLY A 196 -1.79 -29.00 -18.54
CA GLY A 196 -1.36 -29.61 -17.28
C GLY A 196 -0.39 -30.75 -17.46
N VAL A 197 -0.01 -31.36 -16.32
CA VAL A 197 0.87 -32.56 -16.28
C VAL A 197 -0.02 -33.81 -16.16
N GLU A 198 0.28 -34.80 -16.93
CA GLU A 198 -0.31 -36.13 -16.78
C GLU A 198 0.29 -36.85 -15.60
#